data_690f40126d3a2e1655eaab793f176b34
#
_entry.id   690f40126d3a2e1655eaab793f176b34
#
_cell.length_a   1.000
_cell.length_b   1.000
_cell.length_c   1.000
_cell.angle_alpha   90.00
_cell.angle_beta   90.00
_cell.angle_gamma   90.00
#
_symmetry.space_group_name_H-M   'P 1'
#
loop_
_entity.id
_entity.type
_entity.pdbx_description
1 polymer ?
#
loop_
_entity_poly.entity_id
_entity_poly.type
_entity_poly.pdbx_seq_one_letter_code
_entity_poly.pdbx_strand_id
1 'polypeptide(L)'
;NFKLTGRYTTDHFSAAFVSPLYDINKQNWSDELNDNIVDLEKLPELVWTDEIIGNITKTASNETGLAEGTIVTSGTIDAAAEAISVGVIGTGDMMMMYGSTMFYILVTDKVLSDKRLWYSPWLFKGEHSSMGGLATSGTLTHWFKNNFAQELTGDDTFIRLAQEAEKSPPGSKGIVFLPYFSGERTPIHDTNAKGTFFGLDLTHNRADMYRSIFEGIAYGTNHVIDVYK
;
A
#
# COMPACT_ATOMS: atom_id res chain seq x y z
N ASN A 1 -4.26 -14.65 16.34
CA ASN A 1 -4.31 -14.42 17.78
C ASN A 1 -5.08 -15.54 18.48
N PHE A 2 -6.38 -15.75 18.18
CA PHE A 2 -7.23 -16.74 18.88
C PHE A 2 -6.65 -18.16 18.93
N LYS A 3 -6.18 -18.70 17.81
CA LYS A 3 -5.62 -20.06 17.75
C LYS A 3 -4.38 -20.25 18.64
N LEU A 4 -3.62 -19.20 18.87
CA LEU A 4 -2.40 -19.25 19.69
C LEU A 4 -2.69 -19.04 21.18
N THR A 5 -3.58 -18.09 21.50
CA THR A 5 -3.74 -17.58 22.88
C THR A 5 -5.13 -17.80 23.47
N GLY A 6 -6.13 -18.13 22.65
CA GLY A 6 -7.54 -18.20 23.05
C GLY A 6 -8.25 -16.83 23.09
N ARG A 7 -7.58 -15.71 22.80
CA ARG A 7 -8.18 -14.36 22.80
C ARG A 7 -8.49 -13.88 21.39
N TYR A 8 -9.64 -13.24 21.21
CA TYR A 8 -10.03 -12.55 19.99
C TYR A 8 -9.56 -11.09 20.08
N THR A 9 -8.45 -10.79 19.45
CA THR A 9 -7.87 -9.44 19.42
C THR A 9 -7.55 -9.01 18.00
N THR A 10 -7.57 -7.71 17.75
CA THR A 10 -7.06 -7.05 16.54
C THR A 10 -6.32 -5.78 16.92
N ASP A 11 -5.30 -5.42 16.16
CA ASP A 11 -4.59 -4.16 16.36
C ASP A 11 -5.40 -2.97 15.80
N HIS A 12 -5.13 -1.78 16.31
CA HIS A 12 -5.81 -0.55 15.91
C HIS A 12 -5.63 -0.20 14.43
N PHE A 13 -4.44 -0.50 13.86
CA PHE A 13 -4.19 -0.28 12.44
C PHE A 13 -5.12 -1.15 11.57
N SER A 14 -5.18 -2.43 11.84
CA SER A 14 -6.07 -3.38 11.13
C SER A 14 -7.55 -3.04 11.34
N ALA A 15 -7.93 -2.68 12.57
CA ALA A 15 -9.31 -2.32 12.91
C ALA A 15 -9.81 -1.10 12.13
N ALA A 16 -8.95 -0.14 11.82
CA ALA A 16 -9.32 1.06 11.07
C ALA A 16 -9.84 0.75 9.64
N PHE A 17 -9.52 -0.42 9.10
CA PHE A 17 -10.06 -0.88 7.81
C PHE A 17 -11.42 -1.59 7.92
N VAL A 18 -11.95 -1.76 9.13
CA VAL A 18 -13.33 -2.26 9.35
C VAL A 18 -14.30 -1.07 9.36
N SER A 19 -14.27 -0.29 8.28
CA SER A 19 -15.17 0.86 8.10
C SER A 19 -16.61 0.37 7.85
N PRO A 20 -17.63 1.00 8.45
CA PRO A 20 -17.58 2.28 9.21
C PRO A 20 -17.53 2.09 10.75
N LEU A 21 -17.15 0.93 11.23
CA LEU A 21 -17.31 0.54 12.65
C LEU A 21 -16.17 1.03 13.55
N TYR A 22 -15.07 1.54 13.01
CA TYR A 22 -13.95 2.05 13.81
C TYR A 22 -13.89 3.58 13.76
N ASP A 23 -13.96 4.21 14.95
CA ASP A 23 -13.78 5.65 15.11
C ASP A 23 -12.30 5.97 15.35
N ILE A 24 -11.65 6.57 14.38
CA ILE A 24 -10.22 6.90 14.45
C ILE A 24 -9.88 7.94 15.53
N ASN A 25 -10.81 8.84 15.83
CA ASN A 25 -10.58 9.89 16.85
C ASN A 25 -10.71 9.32 18.27
N LYS A 26 -11.66 8.43 18.48
CA LYS A 26 -11.86 7.73 19.76
C LYS A 26 -10.93 6.52 19.90
N GLN A 27 -10.32 6.07 18.80
CA GLN A 27 -9.53 4.84 18.69
C GLN A 27 -10.27 3.64 19.30
N ASN A 28 -11.55 3.49 18.90
CA ASN A 28 -12.41 2.45 19.42
C ASN A 28 -13.50 2.06 18.41
N TRP A 29 -14.13 0.91 18.66
CA TRP A 29 -15.35 0.56 17.96
C TRP A 29 -16.44 1.58 18.22
N SER A 30 -17.25 1.90 17.20
CA SER A 30 -18.31 2.90 17.28
C SER A 30 -19.59 2.37 16.68
N ASP A 31 -20.69 2.64 17.35
CA ASP A 31 -22.06 2.30 16.91
C ASP A 31 -22.67 3.41 16.02
N GLU A 32 -22.00 4.54 15.90
CA GLU A 32 -22.52 5.75 15.24
C GLU A 32 -22.94 5.54 13.79
N LEU A 33 -22.21 4.70 13.05
CA LEU A 33 -22.51 4.37 11.66
C LEU A 33 -22.76 2.86 11.46
N ASN A 34 -23.05 2.14 12.54
CA ASN A 34 -23.20 0.68 12.51
C ASN A 34 -24.43 0.22 11.71
N ASP A 35 -25.55 0.98 11.77
CA ASP A 35 -26.81 0.68 11.06
C ASP A 35 -27.18 -0.83 11.06
N ASN A 36 -27.03 -1.48 12.21
CA ASN A 36 -27.26 -2.91 12.42
C ASN A 36 -26.36 -3.86 11.57
N ILE A 37 -25.16 -3.41 11.19
CA ILE A 37 -24.21 -4.25 10.47
C ILE A 37 -23.75 -5.42 11.35
N VAL A 38 -23.39 -5.14 12.62
CA VAL A 38 -22.96 -6.16 13.59
C VAL A 38 -23.12 -5.66 15.03
N ASP A 39 -23.38 -6.58 15.96
CA ASP A 39 -23.28 -6.26 17.40
C ASP A 39 -21.82 -5.98 17.75
N LEU A 40 -21.51 -4.82 18.31
CA LEU A 40 -20.15 -4.43 18.65
C LEU A 40 -19.47 -5.40 19.64
N GLU A 41 -20.24 -6.07 20.48
CA GLU A 41 -19.75 -7.11 21.40
C GLU A 41 -19.15 -8.34 20.70
N LYS A 42 -19.47 -8.54 19.40
CA LYS A 42 -18.90 -9.61 18.57
C LYS A 42 -17.58 -9.22 17.91
N LEU A 43 -17.21 -7.93 17.95
CA LEU A 43 -15.95 -7.46 17.41
C LEU A 43 -14.80 -7.82 18.35
N PRO A 44 -13.59 -8.06 17.82
CA PRO A 44 -12.43 -8.39 18.63
C PRO A 44 -12.03 -7.22 19.56
N GLU A 45 -11.40 -7.58 20.65
CA GLU A 45 -10.75 -6.59 21.55
C GLU A 45 -9.67 -5.82 20.79
N LEU A 46 -9.66 -4.49 20.96
CA LEU A 46 -8.66 -3.61 20.36
C LEU A 46 -7.42 -3.55 21.23
N VAL A 47 -6.27 -3.73 20.62
CA VAL A 47 -4.95 -3.70 21.29
C VAL A 47 -3.94 -3.00 20.40
N TRP A 48 -2.81 -2.55 20.93
CA TRP A 48 -1.69 -2.08 20.14
C TRP A 48 -0.85 -3.24 19.63
N THR A 49 -0.15 -3.05 18.53
CA THR A 49 0.62 -4.11 17.84
C THR A 49 1.67 -4.77 18.72
N ASP A 50 2.28 -4.01 19.63
CA ASP A 50 3.32 -4.44 20.58
C ASP A 50 2.76 -4.96 21.90
N GLU A 51 1.45 -4.87 22.14
CA GLU A 51 0.86 -5.37 23.38
C GLU A 51 0.88 -6.90 23.45
N ILE A 52 1.22 -7.40 24.63
CA ILE A 52 1.15 -8.83 24.94
C ILE A 52 -0.31 -9.24 25.06
N ILE A 53 -0.76 -10.10 24.15
CA ILE A 53 -2.14 -10.59 24.11
C ILE A 53 -2.32 -11.93 24.83
N GLY A 54 -1.25 -12.55 25.28
CA GLY A 54 -1.28 -13.83 25.98
C GLY A 54 -0.05 -14.67 25.68
N ASN A 55 -0.16 -15.94 25.95
CA ASN A 55 0.92 -16.92 25.76
C ASN A 55 0.43 -18.07 24.90
N ILE A 56 1.36 -18.76 24.24
CA ILE A 56 1.08 -20.01 23.51
C ILE A 56 0.44 -21.02 24.46
N THR A 57 -0.78 -21.41 24.14
CA THR A 57 -1.52 -22.42 24.89
C THR A 57 -0.96 -23.81 24.64
N LYS A 58 -1.25 -24.75 25.53
CA LYS A 58 -0.86 -26.17 25.36
C LYS A 58 -1.40 -26.77 24.05
N THR A 59 -2.62 -26.42 23.66
CA THR A 59 -3.21 -26.85 22.38
C THR A 59 -2.42 -26.32 21.21
N ALA A 60 -2.14 -25.00 21.18
CA ALA A 60 -1.35 -24.39 20.15
C ALA A 60 0.09 -24.97 20.09
N SER A 61 0.70 -25.19 21.25
CA SER A 61 2.03 -25.85 21.33
C SER A 61 2.03 -27.23 20.67
N ASN A 62 1.02 -28.05 20.95
CA ASN A 62 0.90 -29.38 20.35
C ASN A 62 0.69 -29.34 18.82
N GLU A 63 -0.04 -28.34 18.31
CA GLU A 63 -0.35 -28.20 16.88
C GLU A 63 0.81 -27.57 16.08
N THR A 64 1.57 -26.66 16.68
CA THR A 64 2.56 -25.85 15.97
C THR A 64 4.03 -26.22 16.29
N GLY A 65 4.27 -26.91 17.40
CA GLY A 65 5.62 -27.15 17.91
C GLY A 65 6.24 -25.97 18.66
N LEU A 66 5.55 -24.83 18.78
CA LEU A 66 6.02 -23.70 19.59
C LEU A 66 5.99 -24.06 21.08
N ALA A 67 6.95 -23.55 21.86
CA ALA A 67 6.98 -23.82 23.29
C ALA A 67 5.75 -23.25 24.00
N GLU A 68 5.08 -24.06 24.82
CA GLU A 68 3.99 -23.60 25.69
C GLU A 68 4.46 -22.45 26.59
N GLY A 69 3.65 -21.42 26.74
CA GLY A 69 3.96 -20.27 27.57
C GLY A 69 4.79 -19.18 26.85
N THR A 70 5.20 -19.39 25.61
CA THR A 70 5.84 -18.32 24.82
C THR A 70 4.92 -17.13 24.67
N ILE A 71 5.44 -15.93 24.94
CA ILE A 71 4.71 -14.66 24.84
C ILE A 71 4.27 -14.42 23.38
N VAL A 72 3.04 -13.94 23.21
CA VAL A 72 2.45 -13.58 21.91
C VAL A 72 2.03 -12.10 21.96
N THR A 73 2.51 -11.32 21.00
CA THR A 73 2.01 -9.95 20.77
C THR A 73 0.91 -9.96 19.69
N SER A 74 0.16 -8.87 19.57
CA SER A 74 -0.95 -8.80 18.61
C SER A 74 -0.49 -8.99 17.16
N GLY A 75 0.62 -8.40 16.79
CA GLY A 75 1.01 -8.29 15.40
C GLY A 75 0.08 -7.35 14.61
N THR A 76 0.23 -7.32 13.30
CA THR A 76 -0.53 -6.44 12.40
C THR A 76 -0.71 -7.09 11.02
N ILE A 77 -1.37 -6.39 10.08
CA ILE A 77 -1.50 -6.84 8.69
C ILE A 77 -0.19 -6.68 7.91
N ASP A 78 -0.11 -7.35 6.76
CA ASP A 78 1.07 -7.46 5.89
C ASP A 78 1.69 -6.11 5.51
N ALA A 79 0.91 -5.15 5.01
CA ALA A 79 1.42 -3.85 4.58
C ALA A 79 2.14 -3.07 5.69
N ALA A 80 1.64 -3.13 6.93
CA ALA A 80 2.27 -2.48 8.07
C ALA A 80 3.52 -3.27 8.53
N ALA A 81 3.47 -4.61 8.49
CA ALA A 81 4.64 -5.45 8.78
C ALA A 81 5.76 -5.22 7.75
N GLU A 82 5.43 -5.07 6.47
CA GLU A 82 6.38 -4.69 5.42
C GLU A 82 7.01 -3.32 5.68
N ALA A 83 6.22 -2.32 6.11
CA ALA A 83 6.74 -1.00 6.45
C ALA A 83 7.77 -1.07 7.59
N ILE A 84 7.46 -1.81 8.66
CA ILE A 84 8.41 -2.05 9.76
C ILE A 84 9.68 -2.75 9.25
N SER A 85 9.55 -3.73 8.35
CA SER A 85 10.70 -4.50 7.84
C SER A 85 11.72 -3.64 7.10
N VAL A 86 11.31 -2.50 6.55
CA VAL A 86 12.17 -1.52 5.86
C VAL A 86 12.51 -0.31 6.74
N GLY A 87 12.19 -0.36 8.03
CA GLY A 87 12.61 0.65 9.02
C GLY A 87 11.64 1.81 9.20
N VAL A 88 10.39 1.70 8.72
CA VAL A 88 9.35 2.72 8.96
C VAL A 88 8.75 2.50 10.35
N ILE A 89 9.22 3.28 11.32
CA ILE A 89 8.88 3.09 12.73
C ILE A 89 8.07 4.27 13.27
N GLY A 90 8.52 5.49 13.05
CA GLY A 90 7.98 6.68 13.68
C GLY A 90 7.67 7.84 12.76
N THR A 91 7.13 8.90 13.34
CA THR A 91 6.70 10.10 12.62
C THR A 91 7.76 10.65 11.66
N GLY A 92 7.37 10.82 10.41
CA GLY A 92 8.22 11.28 9.31
C GLY A 92 8.79 10.16 8.44
N ASP A 93 8.75 8.92 8.91
CA ASP A 93 9.17 7.78 8.10
C ASP A 93 8.12 7.45 7.04
N MET A 94 8.57 7.10 5.84
CA MET A 94 7.69 6.73 4.73
C MET A 94 8.21 5.47 4.03
N MET A 95 7.35 4.49 3.87
CA MET A 95 7.54 3.39 2.92
C MET A 95 6.90 3.75 1.58
N MET A 96 7.63 3.53 0.50
CA MET A 96 7.08 3.51 -0.87
C MET A 96 7.34 2.15 -1.50
N MET A 97 6.28 1.40 -1.74
CA MET A 97 6.34 0.08 -2.36
C MET A 97 5.94 0.17 -3.83
N TYR A 98 6.85 -0.20 -4.73
CA TYR A 98 6.61 -0.32 -6.16
C TYR A 98 6.47 -1.79 -6.53
N GLY A 99 5.22 -2.26 -6.58
CA GLY A 99 4.84 -3.59 -7.05
C GLY A 99 4.01 -3.51 -8.34
N SER A 100 3.03 -4.38 -8.50
CA SER A 100 2.04 -4.28 -9.59
C SER A 100 1.28 -2.94 -9.55
N THR A 101 0.99 -2.46 -8.34
CA THR A 101 0.51 -1.13 -8.01
C THR A 101 1.64 -0.37 -7.29
N MET A 102 1.45 0.90 -7.01
CA MET A 102 2.29 1.63 -6.07
C MET A 102 1.47 1.92 -4.82
N PHE A 103 2.06 1.69 -3.66
CA PHE A 103 1.45 1.96 -2.36
C PHE A 103 2.47 2.60 -1.42
N TYR A 104 2.01 3.50 -0.56
CA TYR A 104 2.87 4.10 0.46
C TYR A 104 2.14 4.30 1.78
N ILE A 105 2.94 4.28 2.83
CA ILE A 105 2.55 4.58 4.20
C ILE A 105 3.49 5.65 4.72
N LEU A 106 2.93 6.78 5.14
CA LEU A 106 3.64 7.84 5.86
C LEU A 106 3.19 7.83 7.31
N VAL A 107 4.11 7.71 8.26
CA VAL A 107 3.82 7.85 9.69
C VAL A 107 3.76 9.33 10.06
N THR A 108 2.74 9.72 10.82
CA THR A 108 2.44 11.12 11.17
C THR A 108 2.15 11.26 12.66
N ASP A 109 2.39 12.44 13.22
CA ASP A 109 2.09 12.79 14.62
C ASP A 109 0.61 13.12 14.86
N LYS A 110 -0.18 13.23 13.81
CA LYS A 110 -1.60 13.57 13.84
C LYS A 110 -2.34 12.99 12.66
N VAL A 111 -3.66 12.89 12.78
CA VAL A 111 -4.54 12.51 11.66
C VAL A 111 -4.46 13.57 10.57
N LEU A 112 -4.05 13.18 9.38
CA LEU A 112 -4.10 14.01 8.17
C LEU A 112 -5.45 13.75 7.49
N SER A 113 -6.47 14.54 7.87
CA SER A 113 -7.82 14.39 7.35
C SER A 113 -7.93 15.01 5.96
N ASP A 114 -7.51 14.27 4.93
CA ASP A 114 -7.73 14.62 3.53
C ASP A 114 -8.48 13.49 2.84
N LYS A 115 -9.62 13.78 2.24
CA LYS A 115 -10.48 12.79 1.55
C LYS A 115 -9.80 12.07 0.37
N ARG A 116 -8.65 12.55 -0.06
CA ARG A 116 -7.84 11.93 -1.12
C ARG A 116 -6.93 10.84 -0.59
N LEU A 117 -6.74 10.77 0.73
CA LEU A 117 -5.84 9.82 1.41
C LEU A 117 -6.63 8.89 2.32
N TRP A 118 -6.07 7.72 2.56
CA TRP A 118 -6.51 6.89 3.67
C TRP A 118 -5.70 7.25 4.91
N TYR A 119 -6.29 7.08 6.08
CA TYR A 119 -5.62 7.34 7.35
C TYR A 119 -6.07 6.34 8.41
N SER A 120 -5.18 6.05 9.35
CA SER A 120 -5.42 5.13 10.47
C SER A 120 -4.51 5.51 11.64
N PRO A 121 -4.74 4.99 12.85
CA PRO A 121 -3.68 4.92 13.85
C PRO A 121 -2.47 4.20 13.26
N TRP A 122 -1.27 4.52 13.69
CA TRP A 122 -0.09 3.71 13.39
C TRP A 122 -0.02 2.50 14.32
N LEU A 123 1.05 1.77 14.31
CA LEU A 123 1.24 0.54 15.08
C LEU A 123 1.46 0.79 16.57
N PHE A 124 1.96 1.98 16.91
CA PHE A 124 2.28 2.38 18.26
C PHE A 124 1.39 3.51 18.73
N LYS A 125 1.06 3.49 20.03
CA LYS A 125 0.14 4.45 20.63
C LYS A 125 0.61 5.90 20.47
N GLY A 126 -0.28 6.76 19.98
CA GLY A 126 -0.03 8.18 19.80
C GLY A 126 0.48 8.57 18.42
N GLU A 127 0.78 7.61 17.57
CA GLU A 127 1.15 7.85 16.19
C GLU A 127 -0.01 7.50 15.24
N HIS A 128 0.02 8.09 14.05
CA HIS A 128 -0.95 7.91 12.98
C HIS A 128 -0.24 7.55 11.69
N SER A 129 -1.01 7.13 10.72
CA SER A 129 -0.49 6.92 9.37
C SER A 129 -1.42 7.51 8.33
N SER A 130 -0.83 7.96 7.25
CA SER A 130 -1.52 8.36 6.05
C SER A 130 -1.03 7.52 4.89
N MET A 131 -1.97 7.08 4.05
CA MET A 131 -1.71 6.10 3.01
C MET A 131 -2.33 6.51 1.70
N GLY A 132 -1.73 6.02 0.63
CA GLY A 132 -2.25 6.20 -0.71
C GLY A 132 -1.50 5.35 -1.72
N GLY A 133 -1.84 5.49 -3.00
CA GLY A 133 -1.14 4.75 -4.03
C GLY A 133 -1.77 4.86 -5.40
N LEU A 134 -0.98 4.50 -6.41
CA LEU A 134 -1.41 4.42 -7.79
C LEU A 134 -2.03 3.05 -8.09
N ALA A 135 -3.07 3.04 -8.90
CA ALA A 135 -3.75 1.81 -9.29
C ALA A 135 -2.91 0.90 -10.18
N THR A 136 -1.93 1.46 -10.90
CA THR A 136 -1.01 0.72 -11.77
C THR A 136 0.41 1.27 -11.64
N SER A 137 1.39 0.38 -11.63
CA SER A 137 2.83 0.68 -11.60
C SER A 137 3.58 -0.42 -12.37
N GLY A 138 4.17 -1.41 -11.71
CA GLY A 138 4.90 -2.49 -12.36
C GLY A 138 4.06 -3.31 -13.36
N THR A 139 2.75 -3.38 -13.19
CA THR A 139 1.85 -3.99 -14.20
C THR A 139 2.02 -3.37 -15.58
N LEU A 140 2.36 -2.08 -15.66
CA LEU A 140 2.54 -1.37 -16.92
C LEU A 140 3.76 -1.86 -17.71
N THR A 141 4.81 -2.31 -17.02
CA THR A 141 5.98 -2.89 -17.67
C THR A 141 5.63 -4.22 -18.36
N HIS A 142 4.83 -5.05 -17.69
CA HIS A 142 4.31 -6.30 -18.27
C HIS A 142 3.35 -6.02 -19.43
N TRP A 143 2.45 -5.06 -19.27
CA TRP A 143 1.55 -4.65 -20.35
C TRP A 143 2.34 -4.18 -21.58
N PHE A 144 3.35 -3.33 -21.38
CA PHE A 144 4.19 -2.83 -22.47
C PHE A 144 4.95 -3.96 -23.17
N LYS A 145 5.59 -4.83 -22.39
CA LYS A 145 6.28 -6.01 -22.93
C LYS A 145 5.37 -6.86 -23.79
N ASN A 146 4.15 -7.12 -23.32
CA ASN A 146 3.22 -8.00 -24.03
C ASN A 146 2.62 -7.39 -25.31
N ASN A 147 2.64 -6.06 -25.46
CA ASN A 147 2.06 -5.37 -26.61
C ASN A 147 3.11 -4.82 -27.58
N PHE A 148 4.30 -4.43 -27.10
CA PHE A 148 5.30 -3.70 -27.90
C PHE A 148 6.69 -4.35 -27.93
N ALA A 149 6.88 -5.48 -27.24
CA ALA A 149 8.17 -6.15 -27.16
C ALA A 149 8.02 -7.68 -27.06
N GLN A 150 7.09 -8.25 -27.82
CA GLN A 150 6.76 -9.68 -27.78
C GLN A 150 7.92 -10.57 -28.20
N GLU A 151 8.81 -10.08 -29.06
CA GLU A 151 10.03 -10.75 -29.50
C GLU A 151 11.07 -10.92 -28.40
N LEU A 152 10.99 -10.12 -27.33
CA LEU A 152 11.87 -10.26 -26.17
C LEU A 152 11.34 -11.38 -25.27
N THR A 153 12.13 -12.44 -25.17
CA THR A 153 11.82 -13.62 -24.34
C THR A 153 13.00 -13.93 -23.42
N GLY A 154 12.74 -14.67 -22.34
CA GLY A 154 13.75 -15.03 -21.34
C GLY A 154 13.70 -14.14 -20.09
N ASP A 155 14.48 -14.53 -19.08
CA ASP A 155 14.47 -13.90 -17.75
C ASP A 155 15.09 -12.49 -17.75
N ASP A 156 15.87 -12.15 -18.78
CA ASP A 156 16.51 -10.85 -18.95
C ASP A 156 15.66 -9.80 -19.70
N THR A 157 14.43 -10.16 -20.08
CA THR A 157 13.55 -9.32 -20.91
C THR A 157 13.41 -7.89 -20.37
N PHE A 158 13.10 -7.74 -19.09
CA PHE A 158 12.92 -6.43 -18.48
C PHE A 158 14.22 -5.65 -18.31
N ILE A 159 15.35 -6.36 -18.11
CA ILE A 159 16.68 -5.74 -18.07
C ILE A 159 16.99 -5.13 -19.45
N ARG A 160 16.73 -5.86 -20.52
CA ARG A 160 16.93 -5.39 -21.90
C ARG A 160 16.05 -4.19 -22.25
N LEU A 161 14.77 -4.22 -21.85
CA LEU A 161 13.88 -3.07 -22.02
C LEU A 161 14.35 -1.85 -21.23
N ALA A 162 14.84 -2.03 -20.01
CA ALA A 162 15.40 -0.95 -19.21
C ALA A 162 16.65 -0.35 -19.88
N GLN A 163 17.57 -1.20 -20.39
CA GLN A 163 18.75 -0.75 -21.14
C GLN A 163 18.40 -0.02 -22.46
N GLU A 164 17.29 -0.41 -23.10
CA GLU A 164 16.78 0.35 -24.25
C GLU A 164 16.27 1.74 -23.80
N ALA A 165 15.50 1.79 -22.73
CA ALA A 165 14.95 3.05 -22.19
C ALA A 165 16.05 4.05 -21.74
N GLU A 166 17.18 3.55 -21.25
CA GLU A 166 18.33 4.38 -20.88
C GLU A 166 18.89 5.19 -22.06
N LYS A 167 18.68 4.73 -23.30
CA LYS A 167 19.12 5.45 -24.51
C LYS A 167 18.23 6.66 -24.85
N SER A 168 17.04 6.72 -24.30
CA SER A 168 16.14 7.86 -24.44
C SER A 168 16.54 8.95 -23.42
N PRO A 169 16.56 10.24 -23.80
CA PRO A 169 16.86 11.31 -22.86
C PRO A 169 15.76 11.48 -21.82
N PRO A 170 16.06 12.06 -20.63
CA PRO A 170 15.06 12.49 -19.67
C PRO A 170 13.98 13.37 -20.33
N GLY A 171 12.73 13.11 -19.96
CA GLY A 171 11.55 13.74 -20.59
C GLY A 171 11.06 13.00 -21.85
N SER A 172 11.66 11.82 -22.18
CA SER A 172 11.20 10.92 -23.24
C SER A 172 10.90 11.64 -24.56
N LYS A 173 11.73 12.65 -24.90
CA LYS A 173 11.56 13.56 -26.04
C LYS A 173 10.21 14.26 -26.12
N GLY A 174 9.55 14.47 -24.98
CA GLY A 174 8.25 15.16 -24.90
C GLY A 174 7.03 14.23 -24.81
N ILE A 175 7.23 12.92 -24.73
CA ILE A 175 6.12 12.02 -24.44
C ILE A 175 5.72 12.17 -22.96
N VAL A 176 4.44 12.45 -22.73
CA VAL A 176 3.83 12.40 -21.40
C VAL A 176 2.97 11.14 -21.31
N PHE A 177 3.25 10.33 -20.28
CA PHE A 177 2.49 9.11 -20.02
C PHE A 177 1.61 9.25 -18.79
N LEU A 178 0.32 8.94 -18.93
CA LEU A 178 -0.62 8.85 -17.81
C LEU A 178 -0.80 7.38 -17.43
N PRO A 179 -0.44 6.97 -16.19
CA PRO A 179 -0.42 5.56 -15.80
C PRO A 179 -1.81 5.00 -15.40
N TYR A 180 -2.91 5.58 -15.81
CA TYR A 180 -4.25 5.32 -15.31
C TYR A 180 -4.97 4.14 -16.00
N PHE A 181 -4.27 3.04 -16.23
CA PHE A 181 -4.76 1.90 -17.02
C PHE A 181 -5.87 1.09 -16.33
N SER A 182 -6.01 1.21 -15.01
CA SER A 182 -7.07 0.56 -14.22
C SER A 182 -7.93 1.58 -13.45
N GLY A 183 -8.17 2.75 -14.06
CA GLY A 183 -8.63 3.89 -13.30
C GLY A 183 -7.50 4.46 -12.45
N GLU A 184 -7.83 5.39 -11.56
CA GLU A 184 -6.84 5.88 -10.59
C GLU A 184 -7.46 6.06 -9.21
N ARG A 185 -6.64 5.78 -8.19
CA ARG A 185 -6.97 5.96 -6.78
C ARG A 185 -6.51 7.34 -6.30
N THR A 186 -5.49 7.40 -5.50
CA THR A 186 -4.93 8.62 -4.93
C THR A 186 -4.11 9.39 -5.98
N PRO A 187 -4.31 10.70 -6.11
CA PRO A 187 -5.29 11.53 -5.42
C PRO A 187 -6.58 11.79 -6.22
N ILE A 188 -6.75 11.15 -7.36
CA ILE A 188 -7.78 11.46 -8.36
C ILE A 188 -9.13 10.82 -8.01
N HIS A 189 -9.11 9.55 -7.53
CA HIS A 189 -10.29 8.73 -7.23
C HIS A 189 -11.30 8.66 -8.39
N ASP A 190 -10.80 8.41 -9.62
CA ASP A 190 -11.62 8.24 -10.82
C ASP A 190 -11.40 6.84 -11.43
N THR A 191 -12.41 6.00 -11.30
CA THR A 191 -12.40 4.64 -11.89
C THR A 191 -12.49 4.65 -13.41
N ASN A 192 -12.88 5.77 -14.03
CA ASN A 192 -12.98 5.92 -15.48
C ASN A 192 -11.73 6.53 -16.11
N ALA A 193 -10.77 6.99 -15.31
CA ALA A 193 -9.48 7.48 -15.83
C ALA A 193 -8.81 6.42 -16.71
N LYS A 194 -8.15 6.87 -17.79
CA LYS A 194 -7.51 5.98 -18.77
C LYS A 194 -6.05 6.33 -18.95
N GLY A 195 -5.25 5.28 -19.21
CA GLY A 195 -3.86 5.41 -19.60
C GLY A 195 -3.74 6.11 -20.95
N THR A 196 -2.68 6.93 -21.10
CA THR A 196 -2.49 7.73 -22.32
C THR A 196 -1.01 7.93 -22.58
N PHE A 197 -0.59 7.80 -23.83
CA PHE A 197 0.63 8.38 -24.36
C PHE A 197 0.25 9.66 -25.11
N PHE A 198 0.73 10.80 -24.63
CA PHE A 198 0.50 12.10 -25.25
C PHE A 198 1.81 12.64 -25.84
N GLY A 199 1.74 13.27 -27.00
CA GLY A 199 2.90 13.91 -27.64
C GLY A 199 3.72 13.00 -28.55
N LEU A 200 3.19 11.84 -28.96
CA LEU A 200 3.86 10.95 -29.93
C LEU A 200 3.95 11.62 -31.31
N ASP A 201 5.11 11.49 -31.95
CA ASP A 201 5.34 11.81 -33.35
C ASP A 201 6.21 10.74 -34.04
N LEU A 202 6.54 10.96 -35.31
CA LEU A 202 7.30 9.98 -36.11
C LEU A 202 8.78 9.81 -35.70
N THR A 203 9.29 10.63 -34.80
CA THR A 203 10.68 10.54 -34.32
C THR A 203 10.81 9.64 -33.10
N HIS A 204 9.71 9.29 -32.45
CA HIS A 204 9.69 8.47 -31.27
C HIS A 204 9.82 6.99 -31.59
N ASN A 205 10.44 6.26 -30.69
CA ASN A 205 10.64 4.83 -30.79
C ASN A 205 10.27 4.11 -29.48
N ARG A 206 10.42 2.78 -29.45
CA ARG A 206 10.09 1.94 -28.30
C ARG A 206 10.84 2.38 -27.01
N ALA A 207 12.09 2.77 -27.14
CA ALA A 207 12.88 3.23 -25.98
C ALA A 207 12.27 4.49 -25.35
N ASP A 208 11.83 5.44 -26.16
CA ASP A 208 11.20 6.67 -25.69
C ASP A 208 9.85 6.36 -25.00
N MET A 209 9.05 5.49 -25.60
CA MET A 209 7.77 5.06 -25.03
C MET A 209 7.97 4.30 -23.70
N TYR A 210 8.93 3.37 -23.62
CA TYR A 210 9.14 2.60 -22.40
C TYR A 210 9.67 3.47 -21.27
N ARG A 211 10.57 4.42 -21.58
CA ARG A 211 11.05 5.41 -20.62
C ARG A 211 9.91 6.27 -20.09
N SER A 212 9.00 6.75 -20.95
CA SER A 212 7.88 7.59 -20.55
C SER A 212 6.95 6.91 -19.53
N ILE A 213 6.86 5.56 -19.54
CA ILE A 213 6.10 4.81 -18.52
C ILE A 213 6.69 5.02 -17.13
N PHE A 214 8.02 4.88 -16.98
CA PHE A 214 8.67 5.11 -15.68
C PHE A 214 8.55 6.57 -15.24
N GLU A 215 8.70 7.51 -16.16
CA GLU A 215 8.54 8.93 -15.88
C GLU A 215 7.10 9.26 -15.47
N GLY A 216 6.09 8.67 -16.14
CA GLY A 216 4.69 8.83 -15.79
C GLY A 216 4.35 8.25 -14.41
N ILE A 217 4.91 7.10 -14.05
CA ILE A 217 4.78 6.53 -12.70
C ILE A 217 5.43 7.46 -11.67
N ALA A 218 6.60 8.01 -11.96
CA ALA A 218 7.30 8.94 -11.07
C ALA A 218 6.52 10.26 -10.90
N TYR A 219 5.95 10.80 -11.96
CA TYR A 219 5.08 11.99 -11.89
C TYR A 219 3.80 11.72 -11.10
N GLY A 220 3.18 10.54 -11.31
CA GLY A 220 2.04 10.10 -10.49
C GLY A 220 2.40 10.00 -9.02
N THR A 221 3.56 9.42 -8.71
CA THR A 221 4.10 9.37 -7.34
C THR A 221 4.28 10.77 -6.75
N ASN A 222 4.89 11.69 -7.49
CA ASN A 222 5.06 13.07 -7.01
C ASN A 222 3.71 13.76 -6.80
N HIS A 223 2.74 13.54 -7.67
CA HIS A 223 1.38 14.10 -7.51
C HIS A 223 0.72 13.64 -6.20
N VAL A 224 0.99 12.41 -5.80
CA VAL A 224 0.51 11.94 -4.50
C VAL A 224 1.28 12.57 -3.34
N ILE A 225 2.62 12.68 -3.44
CA ILE A 225 3.45 13.32 -2.41
C ILE A 225 3.05 14.79 -2.22
N ASP A 226 2.64 15.48 -3.29
CA ASP A 226 2.18 16.88 -3.21
C ASP A 226 0.91 17.06 -2.36
N VAL A 227 0.14 15.99 -2.12
CA VAL A 227 -1.02 16.03 -1.21
C VAL A 227 -0.58 16.18 0.26
N TYR A 228 0.65 15.79 0.59
CA TYR A 228 1.21 15.90 1.95
C TYR A 228 1.87 17.26 2.26
N LYS A 229 1.99 18.14 1.27
CA LYS A 229 2.52 19.50 1.42
C LYS A 229 1.42 20.49 1.79
#